data_3b9fe5e665ace40875c7e403be2ab81d
#
_entry.id   3b9fe5e665ace40875c7e403be2ab81d
#
_cell.length_a   1.000
_cell.length_b   1.000
_cell.length_c   1.000
_cell.angle_alpha   90.00
_cell.angle_beta   90.00
_cell.angle_gamma   90.00
#
_symmetry.space_group_name_H-M   'P 1'
#
loop_
_entity.id
_entity.type
_entity.pdbx_description
1 polymer ?
#
loop_
_entity_poly.entity_id
_entity_poly.type
_entity_poly.pdbx_seq_one_letter_code
_entity_poly.pdbx_strand_id
1 'polypeptide(L)'
;MISNPILIFDDEVEMRIAMSETLKHCGYPVELSHNAIDALKKYKENDYSMVITDMTMPKRSGLELLKDIKRLDSAKPVIMATAYATVDTAVEAMKHGAFDY
;
A
#
# COMPACT_ATOMS: atom_id res chain seq x y z
N MET A 1 -11.94 16.93 3.33
CA MET A 1 -12.55 15.60 3.45
C MET A 1 -11.97 14.68 2.37
N ILE A 2 -11.54 13.49 2.76
CA ILE A 2 -11.06 12.51 1.78
C ILE A 2 -12.26 11.88 1.10
N SER A 3 -12.42 12.11 -0.20
CA SER A 3 -13.50 11.52 -0.99
C SER A 3 -13.10 10.18 -1.60
N ASN A 4 -11.82 9.98 -1.85
CA ASN A 4 -11.31 8.75 -2.44
C ASN A 4 -10.78 7.80 -1.37
N PRO A 5 -10.98 6.49 -1.52
CA PRO A 5 -10.54 5.55 -0.50
C PRO A 5 -9.03 5.38 -0.43
N ILE A 6 -8.59 4.77 0.65
CA ILE A 6 -7.22 4.31 0.83
C ILE A 6 -7.16 2.86 0.40
N LEU A 7 -6.25 2.52 -0.50
CA LEU A 7 -6.04 1.14 -0.91
C LEU A 7 -5.01 0.49 0.02
N ILE A 8 -5.40 -0.61 0.66
CA ILE A 8 -4.49 -1.36 1.54
C ILE A 8 -4.20 -2.71 0.90
N PHE A 9 -2.92 -2.99 0.70
CA PHE A 9 -2.46 -4.25 0.19
C PHE A 9 -1.60 -4.97 1.22
N ASP A 10 -2.05 -6.14 1.65
CA ASP A 10 -1.32 -7.01 2.59
C ASP A 10 -1.85 -8.42 2.40
N ASP A 11 -0.98 -9.43 2.35
CA ASP A 11 -1.42 -10.80 2.20
C ASP A 11 -1.85 -11.43 3.53
N GLU A 12 -1.51 -10.80 4.66
CA GLU A 12 -1.96 -11.26 5.96
C GLU A 12 -3.35 -10.72 6.27
N VAL A 13 -4.32 -11.62 6.39
CA VAL A 13 -5.72 -11.26 6.62
C VAL A 13 -5.89 -10.41 7.87
N GLU A 14 -5.24 -10.81 8.96
CA GLU A 14 -5.37 -10.11 10.23
C GLU A 14 -4.85 -8.68 10.17
N MET A 15 -3.73 -8.48 9.48
CA MET A 15 -3.16 -7.14 9.34
C MET A 15 -4.03 -6.25 8.45
N ARG A 16 -4.58 -6.81 7.35
CA ARG A 16 -5.52 -6.06 6.51
C ARG A 16 -6.73 -5.59 7.32
N ILE A 17 -7.30 -6.50 8.10
CA ILE A 17 -8.49 -6.19 8.90
C ILE A 17 -8.15 -5.13 9.94
N ALA A 18 -7.05 -5.28 10.65
CA ALA A 18 -6.65 -4.33 11.70
C ALA A 18 -6.44 -2.93 11.14
N MET A 19 -5.71 -2.80 10.05
CA MET A 19 -5.49 -1.50 9.42
C MET A 19 -6.79 -0.91 8.89
N SER A 20 -7.62 -1.73 8.26
CA SER A 20 -8.89 -1.29 7.72
C SER A 20 -9.80 -0.75 8.81
N GLU A 21 -9.94 -1.46 9.92
CA GLU A 21 -10.80 -1.02 11.01
C GLU A 21 -10.31 0.26 11.66
N THR A 22 -9.00 0.37 11.85
CA THR A 22 -8.41 1.58 12.42
C THR A 22 -8.72 2.80 11.55
N LEU A 23 -8.49 2.68 10.24
CA LEU A 23 -8.72 3.79 9.32
C LEU A 23 -10.19 4.13 9.17
N LYS A 24 -11.05 3.14 9.12
CA LYS A 24 -12.50 3.36 9.06
C LYS A 24 -13.00 4.06 10.31
N HIS A 25 -12.47 3.68 11.47
CA HIS A 25 -12.83 4.32 12.73
C HIS A 25 -12.44 5.79 12.74
N CYS A 26 -11.36 6.14 12.05
CA CYS A 26 -10.94 7.52 11.88
C CYS A 26 -11.69 8.28 10.77
N GLY A 27 -12.63 7.62 10.11
CA GLY A 27 -13.46 8.26 9.10
C GLY A 27 -12.96 8.14 7.67
N TYR A 28 -11.96 7.31 7.41
CA TYR A 28 -11.43 7.14 6.05
C TYR A 28 -12.06 5.93 5.36
N PRO A 29 -12.53 6.08 4.12
CA PRO A 29 -12.96 4.91 3.34
C PRO A 29 -11.75 4.08 2.94
N VAL A 30 -11.92 2.76 2.90
CA VAL A 30 -10.82 1.83 2.67
C VAL A 30 -11.26 0.76 1.68
N GLU A 31 -10.37 0.40 0.76
CA GLU A 31 -10.50 -0.80 -0.05
C GLU A 31 -9.33 -1.71 0.21
N LEU A 32 -9.57 -3.02 0.21
CA LEU A 32 -8.58 -4.02 0.53
C LEU A 32 -8.19 -4.83 -0.69
N SER A 33 -6.93 -5.22 -0.75
CA SER A 33 -6.45 -6.16 -1.73
C SER A 33 -5.53 -7.17 -1.07
N HIS A 34 -5.61 -8.43 -1.49
CA HIS A 34 -4.86 -9.52 -0.89
C HIS A 34 -3.65 -9.96 -1.72
N ASN A 35 -3.47 -9.43 -2.92
CA ASN A 35 -2.28 -9.71 -3.71
C ASN A 35 -1.92 -8.52 -4.60
N ALA A 36 -0.68 -8.51 -5.06
CA ALA A 36 -0.15 -7.38 -5.82
C ALA A 36 -0.83 -7.19 -7.17
N ILE A 37 -1.22 -8.29 -7.81
CA ILE A 37 -1.88 -8.21 -9.13
C ILE A 37 -3.23 -7.56 -9.00
N ASP A 38 -4.01 -8.00 -8.01
CA ASP A 38 -5.32 -7.41 -7.74
C ASP A 38 -5.20 -5.95 -7.31
N ALA A 39 -4.21 -5.63 -6.48
CA ALA A 39 -3.98 -4.26 -6.04
C ALA A 39 -3.68 -3.33 -7.21
N LEU A 40 -2.82 -3.75 -8.12
CA LEU A 40 -2.48 -2.94 -9.27
C LEU A 40 -3.67 -2.77 -10.21
N LYS A 41 -4.46 -3.81 -10.41
CA LYS A 41 -5.68 -3.74 -11.20
C LYS A 41 -6.66 -2.75 -10.61
N LYS A 42 -6.92 -2.82 -9.32
CA LYS A 42 -7.80 -1.88 -8.63
C LYS A 42 -7.27 -0.46 -8.76
N TYR A 43 -5.97 -0.29 -8.60
CA TYR A 43 -5.35 1.03 -8.70
C TYR A 43 -5.57 1.66 -10.07
N LYS A 44 -5.46 0.86 -11.14
CA LYS A 44 -5.65 1.35 -12.50
C LYS A 44 -7.10 1.71 -12.81
N GLU A 45 -8.04 1.04 -12.17
CA GLU A 45 -9.46 1.19 -12.48
C GLU A 45 -10.18 2.21 -11.58
N ASN A 46 -9.56 2.66 -10.51
CA ASN A 46 -10.18 3.54 -9.53
C ASN A 46 -9.21 4.61 -9.07
N ASP A 47 -9.76 5.66 -8.43
CA ASP A 47 -8.96 6.71 -7.83
C ASP A 47 -8.82 6.46 -6.34
N TYR A 48 -7.59 6.52 -5.84
CA TYR A 48 -7.28 6.37 -4.43
C TYR A 48 -6.57 7.60 -3.90
N SER A 49 -6.78 7.93 -2.63
CA SER A 49 -6.09 9.06 -2.00
C SER A 49 -4.67 8.69 -1.62
N MET A 50 -4.44 7.43 -1.25
CA MET A 50 -3.10 6.91 -0.94
C MET A 50 -3.13 5.40 -0.97
N VAL A 51 -1.95 4.80 -0.94
CA VAL A 51 -1.78 3.35 -0.90
C VAL A 51 -0.93 2.97 0.30
N ILE A 52 -1.37 1.96 1.04
CA ILE A 52 -0.58 1.35 2.10
C ILE A 52 -0.31 -0.08 1.68
N THR A 53 0.96 -0.46 1.63
CA THR A 53 1.36 -1.79 1.17
C THR A 53 2.36 -2.42 2.11
N ASP A 54 2.27 -3.75 2.26
CA ASP A 54 3.28 -4.52 2.96
C ASP A 54 4.49 -4.72 2.04
N MET A 55 5.68 -4.67 2.63
CA MET A 55 6.94 -4.86 1.91
C MET A 55 7.27 -6.34 1.72
N THR A 56 6.97 -7.15 2.72
CA THR A 56 7.44 -8.53 2.78
C THR A 56 6.41 -9.52 2.28
N MET A 57 6.40 -9.72 0.99
CA MET A 57 5.51 -10.67 0.35
C MET A 57 6.33 -11.77 -0.30
N PRO A 58 5.90 -13.04 -0.20
CA PRO A 58 6.72 -14.15 -0.72
C PRO A 58 6.94 -14.13 -2.22
N LYS A 59 6.01 -13.61 -3.00
CA LYS A 59 6.07 -13.72 -4.46
C LYS A 59 6.22 -12.39 -5.17
N ARG A 60 5.32 -11.46 -4.92
CA ARG A 60 5.41 -10.10 -5.48
C ARG A 60 5.44 -9.15 -4.32
N SER A 61 6.57 -8.54 -4.11
CA SER A 61 6.77 -7.68 -2.96
C SER A 61 5.98 -6.38 -3.08
N GLY A 62 5.71 -5.78 -1.93
CA GLY A 62 5.17 -4.44 -1.89
C GLY A 62 6.08 -3.44 -2.59
N LEU A 63 7.38 -3.72 -2.64
CA LEU A 63 8.33 -2.90 -3.37
C LEU A 63 8.02 -2.85 -4.86
N GLU A 64 7.67 -3.99 -5.46
CA GLU A 64 7.30 -4.02 -6.88
C GLU A 64 6.01 -3.25 -7.12
N LEU A 65 5.04 -3.38 -6.23
CA LEU A 65 3.80 -2.60 -6.32
C LEU A 65 4.09 -1.10 -6.20
N LEU A 66 4.96 -0.72 -5.28
CA LEU A 66 5.39 0.67 -5.13
C LEU A 66 5.99 1.20 -6.43
N LYS A 67 6.89 0.43 -7.04
CA LYS A 67 7.51 0.83 -8.31
C LYS A 67 6.46 1.01 -9.41
N ASP A 68 5.52 0.10 -9.50
CA ASP A 68 4.48 0.16 -10.52
C ASP A 68 3.57 1.38 -10.33
N ILE A 69 3.16 1.64 -9.09
CA ILE A 69 2.31 2.79 -8.79
C ILE A 69 3.05 4.09 -9.09
N LYS A 70 4.30 4.21 -8.67
CA LYS A 70 5.10 5.42 -8.92
C LYS A 70 5.37 5.66 -10.39
N ARG A 71 5.41 4.60 -11.18
CA ARG A 71 5.54 4.71 -12.64
C ARG A 71 4.26 5.25 -13.27
N LEU A 72 3.11 4.89 -12.72
CA LEU A 72 1.81 5.35 -13.21
C LEU A 72 1.47 6.75 -12.70
N ASP A 73 1.82 7.05 -11.46
CA ASP A 73 1.52 8.33 -10.81
C ASP A 73 2.59 8.64 -9.77
N SER A 74 3.58 9.43 -10.15
CA SER A 74 4.71 9.74 -9.27
C SER A 74 4.34 10.56 -8.05
N ALA A 75 3.19 11.20 -8.06
CA ALA A 75 2.74 12.06 -6.95
C ALA A 75 1.92 11.30 -5.91
N LYS A 76 1.53 10.05 -6.18
CA LYS A 76 0.67 9.31 -5.27
C LYS A 76 1.43 8.92 -3.99
N PRO A 77 0.92 9.26 -2.79
CA PRO A 77 1.56 8.84 -1.56
C PRO A 77 1.41 7.31 -1.38
N VAL A 78 2.52 6.64 -1.17
CA VAL A 78 2.57 5.21 -0.88
C VAL A 78 3.32 5.01 0.43
N ILE A 79 2.67 4.37 1.39
CA ILE A 79 3.26 4.07 2.69
C ILE A 79 3.57 2.58 2.74
N MET A 80 4.80 2.26 3.14
CA MET A 80 5.22 0.87 3.35
C MET A 80 5.01 0.51 4.81
N ALA A 81 4.18 -0.49 5.07
CA ALA A 81 3.90 -0.97 6.43
C ALA A 81 4.25 -2.44 6.52
N THR A 82 5.19 -2.81 7.37
CA THR A 82 5.62 -4.19 7.49
C THR A 82 6.07 -4.54 8.90
N ALA A 83 5.81 -5.78 9.30
CA ALA A 83 6.28 -6.32 10.58
C ALA A 83 7.75 -6.76 10.52
N TYR A 84 8.33 -6.84 9.33
CA TYR A 84 9.68 -7.37 9.13
C TYR A 84 10.61 -6.33 8.53
N ALA A 85 10.52 -5.10 9.04
CA ALA A 85 11.33 -4.01 8.55
C ALA A 85 12.81 -4.22 8.83
N THR A 86 13.65 -3.92 7.83
CA THR A 86 15.10 -3.85 8.00
C THR A 86 15.58 -2.52 7.45
N VAL A 87 16.80 -2.12 7.81
CA VAL A 87 17.39 -0.89 7.26
C VAL A 87 17.48 -0.98 5.74
N ASP A 88 17.90 -2.13 5.23
CA ASP A 88 18.05 -2.31 3.78
C ASP A 88 16.72 -2.18 3.04
N THR A 89 15.65 -2.79 3.54
CA THR A 89 14.35 -2.68 2.89
C THR A 89 13.77 -1.28 3.00
N ALA A 90 14.00 -0.59 4.11
CA ALA A 90 13.56 0.79 4.26
C ALA A 90 14.27 1.71 3.27
N VAL A 91 15.58 1.54 3.11
CA VAL A 91 16.36 2.33 2.16
C VAL A 91 15.85 2.09 0.74
N GLU A 92 15.62 0.83 0.36
CA GLU A 92 15.10 0.51 -0.96
C GLU A 92 13.75 1.15 -1.21
N ALA A 93 12.83 1.06 -0.24
CA ALA A 93 11.50 1.66 -0.37
C ALA A 93 11.59 3.17 -0.58
N MET A 94 12.40 3.85 0.21
CA MET A 94 12.54 5.31 0.09
C MET A 94 13.19 5.70 -1.22
N LYS A 95 14.16 4.92 -1.72
CA LYS A 95 14.78 5.16 -3.03
C LYS A 95 13.77 5.08 -4.17
N HIS A 96 12.76 4.21 -4.04
CA HIS A 96 11.75 4.05 -5.07
C HIS A 96 10.53 4.93 -4.85
N GLY A 97 10.60 5.88 -3.93
CA GLY A 97 9.63 6.93 -3.79
C GLY A 97 8.54 6.70 -2.77
N ALA A 98 8.71 5.77 -1.83
CA ALA A 98 7.76 5.63 -0.73
C ALA A 98 7.68 6.93 0.06
N PHE A 99 6.47 7.31 0.46
CA PHE A 99 6.26 8.50 1.25
C PHE A 99 6.75 8.28 2.68
N ASP A 100 6.52 7.09 3.21
CA ASP A 100 6.97 6.71 4.54
C ASP A 100 7.13 5.19 4.60
N TYR A 101 7.73 4.72 5.69
CA TYR A 101 8.02 3.30 5.86
C TYR A 101 7.63 2.85 7.26
#